data_abd69544bc6aacc2afe402d431d724a5
#
_entry.id   abd69544bc6aacc2afe402d431d724a5
#
_cell.length_a   1.000
_cell.length_b   1.000
_cell.length_c   1.000
_cell.angle_alpha   90.00
_cell.angle_beta   90.00
_cell.angle_gamma   90.00
#
_symmetry.space_group_name_H-M   'P 1'
#
loop_
_entity.id
_entity.type
_entity.pdbx_description
1 polymer ?
#
loop_
_entity_poly.entity_id
_entity_poly.type
_entity_poly.pdbx_seq_one_letter_code
_entity_poly.pdbx_strand_id
1 'polypeptide(L)'
;QMYLVDIFSEIRKILKDSVLWLVGDGELRPQIEEKIKQLGLINSVKIFGMVDNTGELYQAMDVMVMPSLFEGLPMTGVEAQACGLPCVFSDTITREADVMGSPFLSLEESKAEWAKTAVRAAGRYKESGKARRSFGKELAEHGFDIRVEAERLEEMYEEMK
;
A
#
# COMPACT_ATOMS: atom_id res chain seq x y z
N GLN A 1 -9.52 -6.21 2.71
CA GLN A 1 -10.22 -5.14 1.93
C GLN A 1 -11.51 -4.69 2.64
N MET A 2 -12.26 -5.57 3.28
CA MET A 2 -13.47 -5.18 4.06
C MET A 2 -13.16 -4.13 5.13
N TYR A 3 -12.07 -4.31 5.87
CA TYR A 3 -11.60 -3.36 6.88
C TYR A 3 -11.12 -2.04 6.24
N LEU A 4 -10.47 -2.10 5.07
CA LEU A 4 -10.05 -0.92 4.32
C LEU A 4 -11.24 -0.06 3.86
N VAL A 5 -12.36 -0.68 3.47
CA VAL A 5 -13.60 0.07 3.14
C VAL A 5 -14.13 0.82 4.36
N ASP A 6 -14.04 0.25 5.57
CA ASP A 6 -14.40 0.96 6.81
C ASP A 6 -13.47 2.14 7.08
N ILE A 7 -12.15 1.95 6.94
CA ILE A 7 -11.17 3.05 7.04
C ILE A 7 -11.50 4.15 6.04
N PHE A 8 -11.82 3.78 4.79
CA PHE A 8 -12.14 4.74 3.76
C PHE A 8 -13.40 5.53 4.05
N SER A 9 -14.41 4.94 4.70
CA SER A 9 -15.59 5.68 5.16
C SER A 9 -15.23 6.81 6.13
N GLU A 10 -14.22 6.61 6.99
CA GLU A 10 -13.69 7.65 7.88
C GLU A 10 -12.82 8.68 7.13
N ILE A 11 -12.03 8.25 6.13
CA ILE A 11 -11.29 9.18 5.26
C ILE A 11 -12.23 10.16 4.57
N ARG A 12 -13.38 9.69 4.07
CA ARG A 12 -14.40 10.52 3.42
C ARG A 12 -15.00 11.60 4.33
N LYS A 13 -14.99 11.41 5.64
CA LYS A 13 -15.40 12.45 6.59
C LYS A 13 -14.40 13.60 6.66
N ILE A 14 -13.10 13.31 6.43
CA ILE A 14 -12.00 14.28 6.46
C ILE A 14 -11.79 14.91 5.07
N LEU A 15 -11.74 14.08 4.02
CA LEU A 15 -11.53 14.46 2.63
C LEU A 15 -12.69 13.99 1.75
N LYS A 16 -13.65 14.87 1.53
CA LYS A 16 -14.89 14.54 0.81
C LYS A 16 -14.69 14.12 -0.65
N ASP A 17 -13.63 14.57 -1.29
CA ASP A 17 -13.32 14.29 -2.70
C ASP A 17 -12.34 13.12 -2.89
N SER A 18 -12.02 12.39 -1.80
CA SER A 18 -11.16 11.22 -1.88
C SER A 18 -11.83 10.06 -2.63
N VAL A 19 -11.01 9.24 -3.28
CA VAL A 19 -11.41 8.04 -4.00
C VAL A 19 -10.58 6.86 -3.52
N LEU A 20 -11.23 5.72 -3.29
CA LEU A 20 -10.55 4.46 -3.00
C LEU A 20 -10.45 3.63 -4.27
N TRP A 21 -9.25 3.15 -4.56
CA TRP A 21 -9.01 2.16 -5.58
C TRP A 21 -8.72 0.81 -4.94
N LEU A 22 -9.51 -0.19 -5.28
CA LEU A 22 -9.28 -1.59 -4.94
C LEU A 22 -8.78 -2.30 -6.20
N VAL A 23 -7.54 -2.80 -6.14
CA VAL A 23 -6.88 -3.47 -7.26
C VAL A 23 -6.73 -4.95 -6.91
N GLY A 24 -7.16 -5.81 -7.78
CA GLY A 24 -7.23 -7.25 -7.58
C GLY A 24 -8.66 -7.78 -7.64
N ASP A 25 -8.78 -9.10 -7.59
CA ASP A 25 -10.05 -9.81 -7.57
C ASP A 25 -10.00 -10.95 -6.55
N GLY A 26 -11.16 -11.48 -6.15
CA GLY A 26 -11.26 -12.57 -5.20
C GLY A 26 -12.68 -12.87 -4.78
N GLU A 27 -12.85 -13.97 -4.08
CA GLU A 27 -14.15 -14.51 -3.65
C GLU A 27 -14.97 -13.53 -2.79
N LEU A 28 -14.32 -12.62 -2.09
CA LEU A 28 -14.99 -11.65 -1.23
C LEU A 28 -15.52 -10.41 -1.99
N ARG A 29 -15.29 -10.30 -3.29
CA ARG A 29 -15.72 -9.17 -4.11
C ARG A 29 -17.21 -8.83 -3.95
N PRO A 30 -18.16 -9.78 -4.03
CA PRO A 30 -19.58 -9.45 -3.86
C PRO A 30 -19.90 -8.85 -2.48
N GLN A 31 -19.22 -9.33 -1.44
CA GLN A 31 -19.40 -8.82 -0.07
C GLN A 31 -18.82 -7.41 0.08
N ILE A 32 -17.70 -7.11 -0.59
CA ILE A 32 -17.08 -5.78 -0.62
C ILE A 32 -17.99 -4.80 -1.35
N GLU A 33 -18.54 -5.17 -2.51
CA GLU A 33 -19.47 -4.36 -3.29
C GLU A 33 -20.74 -4.03 -2.50
N GLU A 34 -21.32 -5.02 -1.80
CA GLU A 34 -22.48 -4.80 -0.94
C GLU A 34 -22.16 -3.84 0.23
N LYS A 35 -21.00 -4.00 0.86
CA LYS A 35 -20.55 -3.10 1.93
C LYS A 35 -20.35 -1.67 1.43
N ILE A 36 -19.74 -1.49 0.26
CA ILE A 36 -19.57 -0.19 -0.39
C ILE A 36 -20.94 0.49 -0.60
N LYS A 37 -21.94 -0.27 -1.04
CA LYS A 37 -23.30 0.20 -1.24
C LYS A 37 -23.98 0.60 0.08
N GLN A 38 -23.86 -0.25 1.11
CA GLN A 38 -24.44 0.02 2.44
C GLN A 38 -23.86 1.29 3.08
N LEU A 39 -22.58 1.58 2.83
CA LEU A 39 -21.91 2.79 3.32
C LEU A 39 -22.10 4.01 2.42
N GLY A 40 -22.84 3.89 1.31
CA GLY A 40 -23.07 4.99 0.37
C GLY A 40 -21.82 5.43 -0.41
N LEU A 41 -20.86 4.54 -0.60
CA LEU A 41 -19.55 4.84 -1.18
C LEU A 41 -19.42 4.49 -2.67
N ILE A 42 -20.51 4.12 -3.35
CA ILE A 42 -20.52 3.64 -4.74
C ILE A 42 -19.79 4.59 -5.70
N ASN A 43 -19.96 5.90 -5.55
CA ASN A 43 -19.36 6.90 -6.42
C ASN A 43 -17.91 7.27 -6.02
N SER A 44 -17.39 6.68 -4.93
CA SER A 44 -16.08 7.02 -4.37
C SER A 44 -15.14 5.81 -4.28
N VAL A 45 -15.61 4.63 -4.62
CA VAL A 45 -14.78 3.41 -4.67
C VAL A 45 -14.79 2.85 -6.08
N LYS A 46 -13.60 2.53 -6.60
CA LYS A 46 -13.41 1.88 -7.89
C LYS A 46 -12.70 0.55 -7.70
N ILE A 47 -13.29 -0.52 -8.20
CA ILE A 47 -12.70 -1.87 -8.20
C ILE A 47 -12.17 -2.13 -9.62
N PHE A 48 -10.85 -2.30 -9.75
CA PHE A 48 -10.20 -2.48 -11.05
C PHE A 48 -10.14 -3.95 -11.50
N GLY A 49 -10.28 -4.92 -10.57
CA GLY A 49 -9.96 -6.31 -10.87
C GLY A 49 -8.46 -6.54 -11.05
N MET A 50 -8.09 -7.56 -11.81
CA MET A 50 -6.69 -7.85 -12.13
C MET A 50 -6.13 -6.81 -13.09
N VAL A 51 -4.92 -6.32 -12.82
CA VAL A 51 -4.22 -5.29 -13.61
C VAL A 51 -2.79 -5.74 -13.85
N ASP A 52 -2.33 -5.70 -15.09
CA ASP A 52 -1.00 -6.14 -15.50
C ASP A 52 0.10 -5.10 -15.15
N ASN A 53 -0.23 -3.81 -15.19
CA ASN A 53 0.71 -2.71 -14.91
C ASN A 53 0.28 -1.92 -13.68
N THR A 54 0.62 -2.43 -12.50
CA THR A 54 0.33 -1.77 -11.22
C THR A 54 1.16 -0.50 -11.00
N GLY A 55 2.32 -0.39 -11.64
CA GLY A 55 3.23 0.75 -11.52
C GLY A 55 2.59 2.09 -11.90
N GLU A 56 1.77 2.12 -12.96
CA GLU A 56 1.03 3.33 -13.36
C GLU A 56 0.00 3.73 -12.31
N LEU A 57 -0.67 2.74 -11.71
CA LEU A 57 -1.64 3.01 -10.65
C LEU A 57 -0.95 3.59 -9.40
N TYR A 58 0.20 3.02 -8.97
CA TYR A 58 0.96 3.57 -7.85
C TYR A 58 1.40 5.02 -8.08
N GLN A 59 1.74 5.38 -9.32
CA GLN A 59 2.11 6.77 -9.65
C GLN A 59 0.91 7.72 -9.55
N ALA A 60 -0.30 7.26 -9.82
CA ALA A 60 -1.52 8.06 -9.77
C ALA A 60 -2.15 8.16 -8.37
N MET A 61 -1.76 7.29 -7.42
CA MET A 61 -2.25 7.27 -6.05
C MET A 61 -1.52 8.28 -5.16
N ASP A 62 -2.15 8.74 -4.08
CA ASP A 62 -1.55 9.61 -3.06
C ASP A 62 -1.03 8.83 -1.84
N VAL A 63 -1.62 7.70 -1.52
CA VAL A 63 -1.25 6.82 -0.40
C VAL A 63 -1.73 5.39 -0.64
N MET A 64 -0.93 4.43 -0.21
CA MET A 64 -1.34 3.03 -0.10
C MET A 64 -1.64 2.69 1.36
N VAL A 65 -2.76 2.04 1.62
CA VAL A 65 -3.15 1.58 2.97
C VAL A 65 -3.31 0.07 2.94
N MET A 66 -2.53 -0.63 3.75
CA MET A 66 -2.48 -2.08 3.80
C MET A 66 -2.76 -2.61 5.23
N PRO A 67 -4.05 -2.69 5.61
CA PRO A 67 -4.48 -3.19 6.91
C PRO A 67 -4.63 -4.72 6.87
N SER A 68 -3.56 -5.43 6.54
CA SER A 68 -3.55 -6.88 6.43
C SER A 68 -3.46 -7.55 7.80
N LEU A 69 -4.18 -8.67 7.96
CA LEU A 69 -4.09 -9.50 9.16
C LEU A 69 -2.79 -10.30 9.19
N PHE A 70 -2.31 -10.68 8.02
CA PHE A 70 -1.08 -11.44 7.84
C PHE A 70 -0.52 -11.19 6.44
N GLU A 71 0.78 -10.98 6.38
CA GLU A 71 1.57 -10.95 5.15
C GLU A 71 2.91 -11.64 5.44
N GLY A 72 3.39 -12.41 4.48
CA GLY A 72 4.80 -12.81 4.48
C GLY A 72 5.66 -11.58 4.16
N LEU A 73 6.03 -11.43 2.90
CA LEU A 73 6.63 -10.20 2.38
C LEU A 73 5.60 -9.51 1.45
N PRO A 74 5.07 -8.33 1.81
CA PRO A 74 4.05 -7.64 1.01
C PRO A 74 4.66 -6.98 -0.23
N MET A 75 4.87 -7.74 -1.31
CA MET A 75 5.48 -7.24 -2.54
C MET A 75 4.78 -6.00 -3.10
N THR A 76 3.45 -5.92 -2.99
CA THR A 76 2.69 -4.73 -3.39
C THR A 76 3.09 -3.48 -2.61
N GLY A 77 3.45 -3.62 -1.33
CA GLY A 77 3.98 -2.53 -0.51
C GLY A 77 5.40 -2.13 -0.92
N VAL A 78 6.24 -3.10 -1.30
CA VAL A 78 7.59 -2.86 -1.84
C VAL A 78 7.50 -2.12 -3.18
N GLU A 79 6.65 -2.57 -4.09
CA GLU A 79 6.40 -1.95 -5.40
C GLU A 79 5.89 -0.50 -5.27
N ALA A 80 4.95 -0.27 -4.36
CA ALA A 80 4.42 1.06 -4.08
C ALA A 80 5.55 2.02 -3.63
N GLN A 81 6.42 1.56 -2.72
CA GLN A 81 7.57 2.33 -2.26
C GLN A 81 8.60 2.56 -3.37
N ALA A 82 8.82 1.60 -4.27
CA ALA A 82 9.65 1.79 -5.45
C ALA A 82 9.17 2.99 -6.28
N CYS A 83 7.86 3.18 -6.38
CA CYS A 83 7.24 4.34 -7.03
C CYS A 83 7.19 5.61 -6.15
N GLY A 84 7.75 5.57 -4.95
CA GLY A 84 7.71 6.67 -3.98
C GLY A 84 6.33 6.93 -3.38
N LEU A 85 5.41 5.97 -3.47
CA LEU A 85 4.07 6.08 -2.90
C LEU A 85 4.14 5.89 -1.38
N PRO A 86 3.67 6.87 -0.57
CA PRO A 86 3.57 6.70 0.87
C PRO A 86 2.68 5.50 1.23
N CYS A 87 3.13 4.71 2.21
CA CYS A 87 2.39 3.55 2.67
C CYS A 87 1.97 3.72 4.14
N VAL A 88 0.88 3.04 4.51
CA VAL A 88 0.45 2.85 5.90
C VAL A 88 0.17 1.36 6.07
N PHE A 89 0.90 0.72 6.96
CA PHE A 89 0.86 -0.72 7.17
C PHE A 89 0.20 -1.10 8.49
N SER A 90 -0.36 -2.31 8.58
CA SER A 90 -0.65 -2.92 9.88
C SER A 90 0.63 -3.35 10.57
N ASP A 91 0.63 -3.36 11.89
CA ASP A 91 1.77 -3.79 12.73
C ASP A 91 2.05 -5.30 12.63
N THR A 92 1.16 -6.07 12.01
CA THR A 92 1.34 -7.48 11.67
C THR A 92 2.25 -7.70 10.45
N ILE A 93 2.54 -6.65 9.67
CA ILE A 93 3.44 -6.70 8.52
C ILE A 93 4.89 -6.56 9.00
N THR A 94 5.79 -7.34 8.42
CA THR A 94 7.22 -7.23 8.72
C THR A 94 7.77 -5.85 8.37
N ARG A 95 8.58 -5.29 9.27
CA ARG A 95 9.22 -3.98 9.05
C ARG A 95 10.33 -4.03 7.99
N GLU A 96 10.79 -5.20 7.62
CA GLU A 96 11.74 -5.41 6.51
C GLU A 96 11.18 -4.92 5.17
N ALA A 97 9.85 -4.90 5.03
CA ALA A 97 9.18 -4.39 3.83
C ALA A 97 9.19 -2.85 3.73
N ASP A 98 9.67 -2.12 4.75
CA ASP A 98 9.60 -0.66 4.79
C ASP A 98 10.97 0.00 4.65
N VAL A 99 11.12 0.80 3.60
CA VAL A 99 12.32 1.62 3.33
C VAL A 99 12.03 3.13 3.35
N MET A 100 10.76 3.51 3.56
CA MET A 100 10.34 4.92 3.51
C MET A 100 10.08 5.52 4.89
N GLY A 101 10.13 4.75 5.96
CA GLY A 101 9.72 5.15 7.30
C GLY A 101 8.20 5.30 7.39
N SER A 102 7.49 4.29 6.90
CA SER A 102 6.02 4.25 6.89
C SER A 102 5.45 4.09 8.29
N PRO A 103 4.29 4.65 8.59
CA PRO A 103 3.58 4.35 9.83
C PRO A 103 3.03 2.92 9.85
N PHE A 104 3.17 2.27 10.99
CA PHE A 104 2.58 0.97 11.32
C PHE A 104 1.53 1.15 12.40
N LEU A 105 0.33 0.64 12.17
CA LEU A 105 -0.80 0.76 13.07
C LEU A 105 -1.36 -0.61 13.45
N SER A 106 -1.75 -0.77 14.70
CA SER A 106 -2.48 -1.96 15.12
C SER A 106 -3.85 -2.03 14.45
N LEU A 107 -4.28 -3.23 14.11
CA LEU A 107 -5.65 -3.47 13.63
C LEU A 107 -6.71 -3.27 14.72
N GLU A 108 -6.29 -3.18 15.99
CA GLU A 108 -7.16 -2.82 17.12
C GLU A 108 -7.40 -1.31 17.21
N GLU A 109 -6.57 -0.50 16.55
CA GLU A 109 -6.77 0.94 16.47
C GLU A 109 -8.09 1.28 15.76
N SER A 110 -8.65 2.43 16.12
CA SER A 110 -9.89 2.90 15.49
C SER A 110 -9.70 3.17 14.00
N LYS A 111 -10.75 2.94 13.18
CA LYS A 111 -10.75 3.29 11.76
C LYS A 111 -10.49 4.78 11.55
N ALA A 112 -10.90 5.62 12.52
CA ALA A 112 -10.64 7.06 12.50
C ALA A 112 -9.14 7.38 12.65
N GLU A 113 -8.38 6.62 13.46
CA GLU A 113 -6.93 6.82 13.57
C GLU A 113 -6.20 6.37 12.32
N TRP A 114 -6.60 5.23 11.75
CA TRP A 114 -6.14 4.80 10.45
C TRP A 114 -6.40 5.85 9.36
N ALA A 115 -7.60 6.43 9.34
CA ALA A 115 -7.97 7.47 8.38
C ALA A 115 -7.12 8.73 8.52
N LYS A 116 -6.91 9.23 9.73
CA LYS A 116 -6.05 10.40 10.00
C LYS A 116 -4.62 10.15 9.55
N THR A 117 -4.09 8.96 9.83
CA THR A 117 -2.72 8.58 9.45
C THR A 117 -2.59 8.47 7.94
N ALA A 118 -3.56 7.86 7.26
CA ALA A 118 -3.58 7.79 5.80
C ALA A 118 -3.64 9.18 5.15
N VAL A 119 -4.50 10.07 5.64
CA VAL A 119 -4.61 11.45 5.14
C VAL A 119 -3.30 12.22 5.35
N ARG A 120 -2.66 12.07 6.50
CA ARG A 120 -1.35 12.68 6.79
C ARG A 120 -0.26 12.15 5.85
N ALA A 121 -0.23 10.84 5.63
CA ALA A 121 0.72 10.23 4.71
C ALA A 121 0.51 10.73 3.26
N ALA A 122 -0.73 10.81 2.79
CA ALA A 122 -1.08 11.35 1.48
C ALA A 122 -0.66 12.83 1.30
N GLY A 123 -0.72 13.62 2.38
CA GLY A 123 -0.31 15.04 2.40
C GLY A 123 1.21 15.26 2.34
N ARG A 124 2.03 14.26 2.66
CA ARG A 124 3.47 14.38 2.86
C ARG A 124 4.22 15.13 1.75
N TYR A 125 3.88 14.86 0.49
CA TYR A 125 4.53 15.52 -0.65
C TYR A 125 3.86 16.84 -1.02
N LYS A 126 2.55 16.96 -0.86
CA LYS A 126 1.80 18.20 -1.13
C LYS A 126 2.25 19.34 -0.21
N GLU A 127 2.41 19.05 1.08
CA GLU A 127 2.84 20.03 2.08
C GLU A 127 4.31 20.45 1.92
N SER A 128 5.18 19.52 1.53
CA SER A 128 6.61 19.79 1.35
C SER A 128 6.94 20.51 0.04
N GLY A 129 6.01 20.58 -0.91
CA GLY A 129 6.24 21.10 -2.27
C GLY A 129 7.23 20.26 -3.09
N LYS A 130 7.63 19.11 -2.61
CA LYS A 130 8.57 18.21 -3.29
C LYS A 130 7.81 17.16 -4.11
N ALA A 131 8.32 16.89 -5.30
CA ALA A 131 7.84 15.74 -6.08
C ALA A 131 8.18 14.42 -5.37
N ARG A 132 7.36 13.40 -5.58
CA ARG A 132 7.71 12.04 -5.18
C ARG A 132 8.99 11.61 -5.91
N ARG A 133 9.90 10.95 -5.20
CA ARG A 133 11.06 10.29 -5.78
C ARG A 133 10.91 8.78 -5.69
N SER A 134 11.51 8.06 -6.61
CA SER A 134 11.65 6.61 -6.50
C SER A 134 12.55 6.24 -5.31
N PHE A 135 12.24 5.13 -4.66
CA PHE A 135 13.05 4.49 -3.62
C PHE A 135 13.69 3.17 -4.12
N GLY A 136 13.79 3.01 -5.43
CA GLY A 136 14.36 1.81 -6.04
C GLY A 136 15.79 1.51 -5.59
N LYS A 137 16.60 2.56 -5.34
CA LYS A 137 17.98 2.37 -4.85
C LYS A 137 18.00 1.84 -3.41
N GLU A 138 17.22 2.43 -2.53
CA GLU A 138 17.09 1.98 -1.14
C GLU A 138 16.54 0.55 -1.07
N LEU A 139 15.59 0.22 -1.94
CA LEU A 139 15.06 -1.14 -2.04
C LEU A 139 16.10 -2.13 -2.53
N ALA A 140 16.95 -1.77 -3.50
CA ALA A 140 18.05 -2.62 -3.96
C ALA A 140 19.06 -2.89 -2.83
N GLU A 141 19.40 -1.88 -2.02
CA GLU A 141 20.27 -2.01 -0.85
C GLU A 141 19.68 -2.92 0.24
N HIS A 142 18.34 -3.06 0.28
CA HIS A 142 17.61 -3.96 1.19
C HIS A 142 17.28 -5.33 0.60
N GLY A 143 17.88 -5.69 -0.55
CA GLY A 143 17.69 -7.01 -1.13
C GLY A 143 16.45 -7.19 -2.01
N PHE A 144 15.86 -6.10 -2.52
CA PHE A 144 14.67 -6.16 -3.38
C PHE A 144 14.95 -5.95 -4.88
N ASP A 145 16.21 -5.92 -5.31
CA ASP A 145 16.56 -5.94 -6.74
C ASP A 145 16.94 -7.37 -7.14
N ILE A 146 16.09 -8.00 -7.94
CA ILE A 146 16.26 -9.38 -8.38
C ILE A 146 17.61 -9.61 -9.11
N ARG A 147 18.14 -8.60 -9.82
CA ARG A 147 19.42 -8.72 -10.53
C ARG A 147 20.57 -8.82 -9.55
N VAL A 148 20.58 -7.98 -8.51
CA VAL A 148 21.61 -8.00 -7.46
C VAL A 148 21.50 -9.29 -6.66
N GLU A 149 20.30 -9.73 -6.32
CA GLU A 149 20.11 -10.94 -5.52
C GLU A 149 20.41 -12.21 -6.32
N ALA A 150 20.18 -12.22 -7.63
CA ALA A 150 20.57 -13.33 -8.50
C ALA A 150 22.11 -13.48 -8.56
N GLU A 151 22.84 -12.39 -8.73
CA GLU A 151 24.32 -12.40 -8.70
C GLU A 151 24.86 -12.93 -7.35
N ARG A 152 24.30 -12.45 -6.22
CA ARG A 152 24.66 -12.95 -4.88
C ARG A 152 24.39 -14.44 -4.72
N LEU A 153 23.27 -14.90 -5.25
CA LEU A 153 22.92 -16.33 -5.19
C LEU A 153 23.88 -17.18 -6.01
N GLU A 154 24.28 -16.71 -7.20
CA GLU A 154 25.29 -17.40 -8.03
C GLU A 154 26.65 -17.49 -7.30
N GLU A 155 27.11 -16.39 -6.71
CA GLU A 155 28.34 -16.38 -5.91
C GLU A 155 28.29 -17.38 -4.75
N MET A 156 27.17 -17.43 -4.00
CA MET A 156 26.99 -18.42 -2.93
C MET A 156 27.10 -19.88 -3.42
N TYR A 157 26.55 -20.19 -4.59
CA TYR A 157 26.64 -21.53 -5.17
C TYR A 157 28.06 -21.86 -5.65
N GLU A 158 28.84 -20.88 -6.09
CA GLU A 158 30.23 -21.08 -6.48
C GLU A 158 31.13 -21.35 -5.28
N GLU A 159 30.89 -20.65 -4.16
CA GLU A 159 31.65 -20.88 -2.90
C GLU A 159 31.36 -22.24 -2.24
N MET A 160 30.22 -22.87 -2.57
CA MET A 160 29.85 -24.18 -2.04
C MET A 160 30.42 -25.37 -2.83
N LYS A 161 31.15 -25.14 -3.93
CA LYS A 161 31.80 -26.16 -4.75
C LYS A 161 33.21 -26.47 -4.25
#